data_76fefd788f25d4608d87700710c49303
#
_entry.id   76fefd788f25d4608d87700710c49303
#
_cell.length_a   1.000
_cell.length_b   1.000
_cell.length_c   1.000
_cell.angle_alpha   90.00
_cell.angle_beta   90.00
_cell.angle_gamma   90.00
#
_symmetry.space_group_name_H-M   'P 1'
#
loop_
_entity.id
_entity.type
_entity.pdbx_description
1 polymer ?
#
loop_
_entity_poly.entity_id
_entity_poly.type
_entity_poly.pdbx_seq_one_letter_code
_entity_poly.pdbx_strand_id
1 'polypeptide(L)'
;MQEMSKVIMGKTKSIVTLLTDFGTEDGYAGAMKGILAGGQSDVQIIDISHDIEPYNIRHAAFALFNYAFHYPDKSIHIVVIDPGVGSDRKGIVVESSDQFFIGPDNGVFSFVYRHGPFKAYEINEKSLGARISSTFHGRDVFAPAALKIIDGNLPAQTYPEVKNVISFYENYEEVSESDYLLKVIHVDHFGNLILNYTRSDWESLASPKNIKLQIRHCFLYGIKNTFSEVDEGQIVATWDSSGFLQISQYRGSAAHLLHMNVGDEVHLRIEGS
;
A
#
# COMPACT_ATOMS: atom_id res chain seq x y z
N MET A 1 -38.19 -34.35 -23.03
CA MET A 1 -37.29 -34.34 -21.85
C MET A 1 -35.96 -33.81 -22.28
N GLN A 2 -35.75 -32.49 -22.08
CA GLN A 2 -34.44 -31.83 -22.09
C GLN A 2 -34.65 -30.52 -21.36
N GLU A 3 -34.76 -30.59 -20.03
CA GLU A 3 -34.50 -29.42 -19.16
C GLU A 3 -33.00 -29.39 -18.93
N MET A 4 -32.34 -28.60 -19.73
CA MET A 4 -30.94 -28.24 -19.49
C MET A 4 -30.90 -27.28 -18.30
N SER A 5 -30.27 -27.71 -17.25
CA SER A 5 -29.84 -26.98 -16.08
C SER A 5 -29.30 -25.60 -16.48
N LYS A 6 -30.05 -24.54 -16.19
CA LYS A 6 -29.49 -23.19 -16.04
C LYS A 6 -28.50 -23.24 -14.88
N VAL A 7 -27.22 -23.35 -15.20
CA VAL A 7 -26.17 -23.00 -14.25
C VAL A 7 -26.44 -21.55 -13.86
N ILE A 8 -26.90 -21.32 -12.66
CA ILE A 8 -27.00 -20.01 -12.06
C ILE A 8 -25.54 -19.55 -11.89
N MET A 9 -25.01 -18.85 -12.87
CA MET A 9 -23.79 -18.06 -12.68
C MET A 9 -24.15 -17.01 -11.62
N GLY A 10 -23.75 -17.26 -10.37
CA GLY A 10 -23.89 -16.30 -9.30
C GLY A 10 -23.24 -14.98 -9.75
N LYS A 11 -23.96 -13.86 -9.60
CA LYS A 11 -23.37 -12.54 -9.79
C LYS A 11 -22.11 -12.50 -8.92
N THR A 12 -20.97 -12.29 -9.55
CA THR A 12 -19.71 -12.07 -8.82
C THR A 12 -19.90 -10.84 -7.95
N LYS A 13 -19.75 -11.00 -6.65
CA LYS A 13 -19.83 -9.88 -5.69
C LYS A 13 -18.68 -8.92 -5.96
N SER A 14 -18.95 -7.63 -5.99
CA SER A 14 -17.91 -6.62 -6.02
C SER A 14 -17.18 -6.60 -4.67
N ILE A 15 -15.87 -6.64 -4.68
CA ILE A 15 -15.06 -6.60 -3.45
C ILE A 15 -14.64 -5.16 -3.18
N VAL A 16 -14.91 -4.69 -1.96
CA VAL A 16 -14.43 -3.41 -1.45
C VAL A 16 -13.63 -3.65 -0.18
N THR A 17 -12.38 -3.21 -0.15
CA THR A 17 -11.55 -3.25 1.06
C THR A 17 -11.51 -1.89 1.73
N LEU A 18 -11.42 -1.87 3.07
CA LEU A 18 -11.29 -0.66 3.87
C LEU A 18 -9.98 -0.68 4.67
N LEU A 19 -9.19 0.38 4.52
CA LEU A 19 -7.98 0.65 5.28
C LEU A 19 -8.05 2.08 5.82
N THR A 20 -8.09 2.26 7.14
CA THR A 20 -8.24 3.57 7.78
C THR A 20 -7.44 3.68 9.07
N ASP A 21 -7.35 4.91 9.61
CA ASP A 21 -6.84 5.24 10.95
C ASP A 21 -7.95 5.60 11.94
N PHE A 22 -9.19 5.17 11.67
CA PHE A 22 -10.38 5.57 12.44
C PHE A 22 -10.53 4.87 13.78
N GLY A 23 -9.78 3.79 14.02
CA GLY A 23 -10.09 2.86 15.11
C GLY A 23 -11.42 2.15 14.90
N THR A 24 -11.88 1.47 15.94
CA THR A 24 -13.12 0.68 15.93
C THR A 24 -14.16 1.17 16.92
N GLU A 25 -13.84 2.17 17.76
CA GLU A 25 -14.70 2.61 18.87
C GLU A 25 -15.80 3.61 18.41
N ASP A 26 -15.46 4.57 17.53
CA ASP A 26 -16.33 5.70 17.21
C ASP A 26 -17.29 5.44 16.04
N GLY A 27 -17.29 4.26 15.44
CA GLY A 27 -18.24 3.85 14.40
C GLY A 27 -18.00 4.51 13.03
N TYR A 28 -16.93 5.25 12.77
CA TYR A 28 -16.66 5.88 11.48
C TYR A 28 -16.54 4.85 10.35
N ALA A 29 -15.82 3.76 10.56
CA ALA A 29 -15.74 2.66 9.61
C ALA A 29 -17.13 2.02 9.37
N GLY A 30 -17.92 1.87 10.42
CA GLY A 30 -19.31 1.39 10.34
C GLY A 30 -20.19 2.28 9.46
N ALA A 31 -20.06 3.60 9.55
CA ALA A 31 -20.81 4.54 8.71
C ALA A 31 -20.45 4.39 7.21
N MET A 32 -19.16 4.19 6.86
CA MET A 32 -18.76 3.90 5.49
C MET A 32 -19.36 2.59 4.98
N LYS A 33 -19.33 1.53 5.81
CA LYS A 33 -19.95 0.24 5.49
C LYS A 33 -21.46 0.37 5.26
N GLY A 34 -22.14 1.21 6.04
CA GLY A 34 -23.56 1.51 5.87
C GLY A 34 -23.87 2.11 4.50
N ILE A 35 -23.03 3.03 4.01
CA ILE A 35 -23.16 3.59 2.64
C ILE A 35 -22.95 2.50 1.60
N LEU A 36 -21.87 1.71 1.71
CA LEU A 36 -21.54 0.64 0.76
C LEU A 36 -22.65 -0.44 0.72
N ALA A 37 -23.17 -0.85 1.87
CA ALA A 37 -24.24 -1.84 1.97
C ALA A 37 -25.60 -1.33 1.50
N GLY A 38 -25.82 -0.01 1.50
CA GLY A 38 -27.03 0.64 0.99
C GLY A 38 -27.08 0.76 -0.53
N GLY A 39 -26.02 0.41 -1.26
CA GLY A 39 -26.01 0.37 -2.73
C GLY A 39 -26.92 -0.71 -3.30
N GLN A 40 -27.23 -0.61 -4.60
CA GLN A 40 -28.10 -1.58 -5.29
C GLN A 40 -27.38 -2.87 -5.67
N SER A 41 -26.05 -2.86 -5.70
CA SER A 41 -25.21 -3.98 -6.09
C SER A 41 -24.76 -4.79 -4.87
N ASP A 42 -24.57 -6.12 -5.05
CA ASP A 42 -24.07 -6.98 -3.98
C ASP A 42 -22.58 -6.72 -3.77
N VAL A 43 -22.22 -6.20 -2.60
CA VAL A 43 -20.87 -5.79 -2.23
C VAL A 43 -20.36 -6.65 -1.08
N GLN A 44 -19.17 -7.22 -1.25
CA GLN A 44 -18.41 -7.84 -0.16
C GLN A 44 -17.44 -6.81 0.40
N ILE A 45 -17.69 -6.38 1.63
CA ILE A 45 -16.84 -5.41 2.33
C ILE A 45 -15.84 -6.19 3.20
N ILE A 46 -14.56 -5.87 3.09
CA ILE A 46 -13.47 -6.52 3.82
C ILE A 46 -12.67 -5.44 4.55
N ASP A 47 -12.62 -5.53 5.85
CA ASP A 47 -11.73 -4.68 6.64
C ASP A 47 -10.31 -5.22 6.57
N ILE A 48 -9.37 -4.38 6.16
CA ILE A 48 -7.95 -4.68 6.22
C ILE A 48 -7.41 -4.29 7.60
N SER A 49 -7.56 -3.01 7.93
CA SER A 49 -7.27 -2.48 9.26
C SER A 49 -7.96 -1.13 9.43
N HIS A 50 -8.37 -0.85 10.66
CA HIS A 50 -8.78 0.49 11.09
C HIS A 50 -7.81 1.06 12.14
N ASP A 51 -6.74 0.32 12.45
CA ASP A 51 -5.78 0.61 13.50
C ASP A 51 -4.41 1.08 12.93
N ILE A 52 -4.43 1.68 11.71
CA ILE A 52 -3.28 2.44 11.25
C ILE A 52 -3.05 3.58 12.24
N GLU A 53 -1.79 3.80 12.62
CA GLU A 53 -1.43 4.92 13.48
C GLU A 53 -2.01 6.24 12.93
N PRO A 54 -2.73 7.04 13.73
CA PRO A 54 -3.38 8.25 13.26
C PRO A 54 -2.44 9.15 12.46
N TYR A 55 -2.90 9.59 11.28
CA TYR A 55 -2.18 10.46 10.35
C TYR A 55 -0.94 9.85 9.70
N ASN A 56 -0.63 8.58 9.93
CA ASN A 56 0.56 7.92 9.35
C ASN A 56 0.29 7.43 7.92
N ILE A 57 0.38 8.37 6.97
CA ILE A 57 0.17 8.11 5.54
C ILE A 57 1.19 7.09 5.00
N ARG A 58 2.44 7.13 5.46
CA ARG A 58 3.51 6.21 5.00
C ARG A 58 3.24 4.77 5.42
N HIS A 59 2.79 4.56 6.65
CA HIS A 59 2.38 3.23 7.13
C HIS A 59 1.21 2.69 6.29
N ALA A 60 0.18 3.50 6.08
CA ALA A 60 -0.98 3.08 5.28
C ALA A 60 -0.60 2.76 3.83
N ALA A 61 0.27 3.54 3.21
CA ALA A 61 0.73 3.29 1.84
C ALA A 61 1.46 1.95 1.72
N PHE A 62 2.33 1.63 2.67
CA PHE A 62 3.02 0.34 2.72
C PHE A 62 2.05 -0.81 3.02
N ALA A 63 1.14 -0.64 3.99
CA ALA A 63 0.11 -1.63 4.30
C ALA A 63 -0.79 -1.92 3.09
N LEU A 64 -1.22 -0.87 2.36
CA LEU A 64 -1.99 -1.01 1.12
C LEU A 64 -1.24 -1.87 0.09
N PHE A 65 0.02 -1.57 -0.13
CA PHE A 65 0.86 -2.30 -1.10
C PHE A 65 0.96 -3.78 -0.76
N ASN A 66 1.12 -4.12 0.52
CA ASN A 66 1.31 -5.50 0.98
C ASN A 66 0.10 -6.40 0.75
N TYR A 67 -1.13 -5.86 0.61
CA TYR A 67 -2.29 -6.71 0.43
C TYR A 67 -3.00 -6.54 -0.91
N ALA A 68 -3.00 -5.32 -1.48
CA ALA A 68 -3.95 -4.99 -2.54
C ALA A 68 -3.81 -5.89 -3.77
N PHE A 69 -2.59 -6.13 -4.22
CA PHE A 69 -2.32 -6.93 -5.42
C PHE A 69 -2.53 -8.44 -5.25
N HIS A 70 -2.95 -8.88 -4.07
CA HIS A 70 -3.42 -10.26 -3.83
C HIS A 70 -4.94 -10.41 -4.01
N TYR A 71 -5.66 -9.30 -4.25
CA TYR A 71 -7.09 -9.31 -4.49
C TYR A 71 -7.39 -9.51 -5.99
N PRO A 72 -8.58 -10.05 -6.33
CA PRO A 72 -8.98 -10.23 -7.72
C PRO A 72 -9.09 -8.92 -8.48
N ASP A 73 -9.03 -9.01 -9.80
CA ASP A 73 -9.30 -7.90 -10.71
C ASP A 73 -10.64 -7.21 -10.37
N LYS A 74 -10.71 -5.92 -10.61
CA LYS A 74 -11.86 -5.03 -10.31
C LYS A 74 -12.17 -4.86 -8.82
N SER A 75 -11.29 -5.34 -7.93
CA SER A 75 -11.39 -4.99 -6.51
C SER A 75 -11.21 -3.49 -6.31
N ILE A 76 -11.91 -2.95 -5.33
CA ILE A 76 -11.86 -1.53 -4.97
C ILE A 76 -11.25 -1.41 -3.58
N HIS A 77 -10.19 -0.63 -3.46
CA HIS A 77 -9.47 -0.40 -2.22
C HIS A 77 -9.71 1.03 -1.74
N ILE A 78 -10.51 1.20 -0.68
CA ILE A 78 -10.74 2.51 -0.07
C ILE A 78 -9.74 2.70 1.06
N VAL A 79 -8.92 3.75 0.96
CA VAL A 79 -7.90 4.08 1.97
C VAL A 79 -8.17 5.48 2.50
N VAL A 80 -8.37 5.60 3.81
CA VAL A 80 -8.70 6.89 4.43
C VAL A 80 -7.80 7.15 5.62
N ILE A 81 -6.62 7.68 5.33
CA ILE A 81 -5.74 8.36 6.28
C ILE A 81 -5.62 9.78 5.74
N ASP A 82 -6.38 10.71 6.31
CA ASP A 82 -6.68 11.97 5.67
C ASP A 82 -6.59 13.18 6.61
N PRO A 83 -5.38 13.56 7.03
CA PRO A 83 -5.18 14.76 7.85
C PRO A 83 -5.57 16.07 7.14
N GLY A 84 -5.74 16.02 5.81
CA GLY A 84 -6.13 17.16 4.96
C GLY A 84 -7.61 17.18 4.59
N VAL A 85 -8.49 16.39 5.24
CA VAL A 85 -9.92 16.39 4.95
C VAL A 85 -10.53 17.79 5.02
N GLY A 86 -11.34 18.15 4.04
CA GLY A 86 -11.98 19.49 3.97
C GLY A 86 -11.08 20.64 3.51
N SER A 87 -9.81 20.37 3.17
CA SER A 87 -8.90 21.34 2.52
C SER A 87 -8.99 21.23 0.99
N ASP A 88 -8.07 21.92 0.28
CA ASP A 88 -7.97 21.87 -1.18
C ASP A 88 -7.34 20.56 -1.72
N ARG A 89 -7.01 19.58 -0.85
CA ARG A 89 -6.50 18.28 -1.27
C ARG A 89 -7.56 17.54 -2.07
N LYS A 90 -7.17 16.93 -3.18
CA LYS A 90 -8.08 16.19 -4.06
C LYS A 90 -8.45 14.83 -3.46
N GLY A 91 -9.71 14.41 -3.63
CA GLY A 91 -10.09 13.01 -3.56
C GLY A 91 -9.89 12.39 -4.94
N ILE A 92 -9.23 11.23 -5.02
CA ILE A 92 -8.91 10.60 -6.29
C ILE A 92 -9.32 9.13 -6.36
N VAL A 93 -9.51 8.67 -7.60
CA VAL A 93 -9.53 7.26 -7.96
C VAL A 93 -8.28 6.98 -8.78
N VAL A 94 -7.50 6.00 -8.36
CA VAL A 94 -6.36 5.48 -9.12
C VAL A 94 -6.74 4.13 -9.72
N GLU A 95 -6.50 3.95 -11.01
CA GLU A 95 -6.71 2.73 -11.78
C GLU A 95 -5.33 2.13 -12.09
N SER A 96 -5.04 0.95 -11.56
CA SER A 96 -3.78 0.23 -11.76
C SER A 96 -4.00 -1.28 -11.62
N SER A 97 -3.36 -2.09 -12.48
CA SER A 97 -3.42 -3.55 -12.44
C SER A 97 -4.85 -4.11 -12.37
N ASP A 98 -5.75 -3.54 -13.19
CA ASP A 98 -7.18 -3.89 -13.23
C ASP A 98 -7.93 -3.73 -11.89
N GLN A 99 -7.41 -2.93 -10.98
CA GLN A 99 -8.01 -2.60 -9.67
C GLN A 99 -8.21 -1.10 -9.52
N PHE A 100 -9.01 -0.70 -8.54
CA PHE A 100 -9.32 0.70 -8.23
C PHE A 100 -8.90 1.03 -6.79
N PHE A 101 -8.24 2.17 -6.64
CA PHE A 101 -7.77 2.69 -5.34
C PHE A 101 -8.41 4.05 -5.12
N ILE A 102 -9.14 4.22 -4.02
CA ILE A 102 -9.93 5.43 -3.74
C ILE A 102 -9.48 6.04 -2.41
N GLY A 103 -9.17 7.32 -2.42
CA GLY A 103 -8.76 8.03 -1.21
C GLY A 103 -8.24 9.44 -1.49
N PRO A 104 -7.59 10.07 -0.50
CA PRO A 104 -6.99 11.39 -0.67
C PRO A 104 -5.73 11.35 -1.52
N ASP A 105 -5.51 12.37 -2.35
CA ASP A 105 -4.24 12.60 -3.03
C ASP A 105 -3.27 13.27 -2.04
N ASN A 106 -2.65 12.47 -1.19
CA ASN A 106 -1.71 12.90 -0.15
C ASN A 106 -0.46 12.01 -0.06
N GLY A 107 -0.25 11.16 -1.06
CA GLY A 107 0.86 10.22 -1.14
C GLY A 107 0.51 8.79 -0.69
N VAL A 108 -0.68 8.52 -0.19
CA VAL A 108 -1.06 7.17 0.28
C VAL A 108 -0.99 6.09 -0.82
N PHE A 109 -1.01 6.48 -2.10
CA PHE A 109 -0.89 5.57 -3.25
C PHE A 109 0.53 5.50 -3.83
N SER A 110 1.55 6.03 -3.15
CA SER A 110 2.93 6.11 -3.67
C SER A 110 3.50 4.77 -4.11
N PHE A 111 3.21 3.68 -3.41
CA PHE A 111 3.67 2.33 -3.78
C PHE A 111 2.84 1.73 -4.92
N VAL A 112 1.56 2.10 -5.05
CA VAL A 112 0.71 1.72 -6.20
C VAL A 112 1.27 2.29 -7.49
N TYR A 113 1.69 3.56 -7.47
CA TYR A 113 2.32 4.23 -8.62
C TYR A 113 3.62 3.56 -9.07
N ARG A 114 4.36 2.96 -8.14
CA ARG A 114 5.59 2.24 -8.44
C ARG A 114 5.35 0.83 -8.96
N HIS A 115 4.24 0.20 -8.59
CA HIS A 115 3.95 -1.20 -8.95
C HIS A 115 3.80 -1.39 -10.46
N GLY A 116 3.25 -0.41 -11.16
CA GLY A 116 3.05 -0.49 -12.61
C GLY A 116 2.37 0.75 -13.20
N PRO A 117 1.98 0.67 -14.47
CA PRO A 117 1.23 1.75 -15.10
C PRO A 117 -0.07 2.05 -14.36
N PHE A 118 -0.36 3.33 -14.22
CA PHE A 118 -1.58 3.80 -13.56
C PHE A 118 -2.20 4.99 -14.26
N LYS A 119 -3.48 5.25 -13.97
CA LYS A 119 -4.18 6.49 -14.27
C LYS A 119 -4.86 6.98 -13.01
N ALA A 120 -4.90 8.29 -12.81
CA ALA A 120 -5.54 8.91 -11.66
C ALA A 120 -6.64 9.88 -12.13
N TYR A 121 -7.74 9.93 -11.41
CA TYR A 121 -8.91 10.74 -11.74
C TYR A 121 -9.39 11.46 -10.49
N GLU A 122 -9.67 12.78 -10.60
CA GLU A 122 -10.18 13.58 -9.50
C GLU A 122 -11.69 13.36 -9.33
N ILE A 123 -12.10 12.95 -8.13
CA ILE A 123 -13.50 12.72 -7.82
C ILE A 123 -14.24 14.06 -7.85
N ASN A 124 -15.23 14.16 -8.75
CA ASN A 124 -16.12 15.30 -8.77
C ASN A 124 -17.19 15.16 -7.70
N GLU A 125 -16.97 15.78 -6.54
CA GLU A 125 -17.86 15.73 -5.38
C GLU A 125 -19.29 16.15 -5.73
N LYS A 126 -19.46 17.16 -6.60
CA LYS A 126 -20.80 17.61 -7.03
C LYS A 126 -21.60 16.52 -7.74
N SER A 127 -20.93 15.54 -8.35
CA SER A 127 -21.57 14.42 -9.04
C SER A 127 -22.10 13.36 -8.08
N LEU A 128 -21.75 13.38 -6.81
CA LEU A 128 -22.14 12.36 -5.83
C LEU A 128 -23.54 12.58 -5.24
N GLY A 129 -24.14 13.75 -5.44
CA GLY A 129 -25.57 14.02 -5.19
C GLY A 129 -26.00 14.16 -3.73
N ALA A 130 -25.09 13.97 -2.76
CA ALA A 130 -25.36 14.09 -1.33
C ALA A 130 -24.75 15.36 -0.72
N ARG A 131 -25.22 15.73 0.48
CA ARG A 131 -24.53 16.76 1.28
C ARG A 131 -23.21 16.18 1.80
N ILE A 132 -22.10 16.79 1.41
CA ILE A 132 -20.76 16.38 1.81
C ILE A 132 -20.35 17.11 3.09
N SER A 133 -19.94 16.34 4.10
CA SER A 133 -19.31 16.87 5.31
C SER A 133 -17.85 17.22 5.02
N SER A 134 -17.42 18.39 5.44
CA SER A 134 -16.01 18.81 5.33
C SER A 134 -15.06 18.02 6.22
N THR A 135 -15.56 17.14 7.09
CA THR A 135 -14.75 16.36 8.04
C THR A 135 -14.88 14.86 7.86
N PHE A 136 -15.69 14.38 6.87
CA PHE A 136 -15.88 12.94 6.69
C PHE A 136 -16.02 12.52 5.22
N HIS A 137 -14.98 12.78 4.43
CA HIS A 137 -14.93 12.39 3.02
C HIS A 137 -14.92 10.87 2.82
N GLY A 138 -14.46 10.07 3.78
CA GLY A 138 -14.58 8.61 3.75
C GLY A 138 -16.02 8.15 3.47
N ARG A 139 -16.97 8.69 4.23
CA ARG A 139 -18.40 8.38 4.12
C ARG A 139 -19.06 9.07 2.93
N ASP A 140 -18.77 10.36 2.70
CA ASP A 140 -19.57 11.20 1.80
C ASP A 140 -18.99 11.31 0.39
N VAL A 141 -17.71 10.94 0.20
CA VAL A 141 -17.00 11.02 -1.08
C VAL A 141 -16.48 9.65 -1.52
N PHE A 142 -15.67 8.98 -0.70
CA PHE A 142 -14.95 7.78 -1.15
C PHE A 142 -15.86 6.54 -1.25
N ALA A 143 -16.70 6.30 -0.27
CA ALA A 143 -17.67 5.20 -0.33
C ALA A 143 -18.71 5.38 -1.46
N PRO A 144 -19.31 6.56 -1.68
CA PRO A 144 -20.16 6.81 -2.84
C PRO A 144 -19.45 6.70 -4.18
N ALA A 145 -18.17 7.11 -4.29
CA ALA A 145 -17.39 6.95 -5.52
C ALA A 145 -17.16 5.47 -5.85
N ALA A 146 -16.92 4.63 -4.83
CA ALA A 146 -16.82 3.18 -5.00
C ALA A 146 -18.13 2.59 -5.55
N LEU A 147 -19.29 2.98 -5.01
CA LEU A 147 -20.59 2.53 -5.52
C LEU A 147 -20.80 2.91 -6.98
N LYS A 148 -20.42 4.11 -7.40
CA LYS A 148 -20.49 4.50 -8.82
C LYS A 148 -19.69 3.58 -9.72
N ILE A 149 -18.48 3.20 -9.33
CA ILE A 149 -17.65 2.27 -10.10
C ILE A 149 -18.32 0.89 -10.18
N ILE A 150 -18.84 0.40 -9.06
CA ILE A 150 -19.59 -0.88 -8.99
C ILE A 150 -20.80 -0.87 -9.91
N ASP A 151 -21.50 0.26 -10.02
CA ASP A 151 -22.66 0.44 -10.89
C ASP A 151 -22.27 0.69 -12.36
N GLY A 152 -20.98 0.56 -12.72
CA GLY A 152 -20.48 0.63 -14.10
C GLY A 152 -20.07 2.04 -14.57
N ASN A 153 -20.06 3.03 -13.69
CA ASN A 153 -19.57 4.37 -14.02
C ASN A 153 -18.04 4.42 -13.89
N LEU A 154 -17.33 4.02 -14.92
CA LEU A 154 -15.86 3.95 -14.89
C LEU A 154 -15.23 5.34 -14.71
N PRO A 155 -14.12 5.45 -13.95
CA PRO A 155 -13.47 6.73 -13.64
C PRO A 155 -13.14 7.55 -14.88
N ALA A 156 -12.60 6.94 -15.91
CA ALA A 156 -12.25 7.59 -17.17
C ALA A 156 -13.43 8.26 -17.91
N GLN A 157 -14.66 7.84 -17.62
CA GLN A 157 -15.87 8.38 -18.22
C GLN A 157 -16.56 9.42 -17.32
N THR A 158 -16.21 9.41 -16.02
CA THR A 158 -16.96 10.15 -15.00
C THR A 158 -16.16 11.32 -14.43
N TYR A 159 -14.82 11.20 -14.38
CA TYR A 159 -13.94 12.13 -13.66
C TYR A 159 -12.82 12.66 -14.55
N PRO A 160 -12.35 13.89 -14.34
CA PRO A 160 -11.18 14.43 -15.04
C PRO A 160 -9.90 13.69 -14.62
N GLU A 161 -9.03 13.44 -15.58
CA GLU A 161 -7.72 12.83 -15.33
C GLU A 161 -6.79 13.80 -14.60
N VAL A 162 -6.08 13.28 -13.60
CA VAL A 162 -5.05 14.00 -12.83
C VAL A 162 -3.68 13.57 -13.35
N LYS A 163 -2.92 14.52 -13.88
CA LYS A 163 -1.56 14.25 -14.42
C LYS A 163 -0.48 14.25 -13.34
N ASN A 164 -0.66 15.08 -12.32
CA ASN A 164 0.31 15.23 -11.23
C ASN A 164 -0.34 14.76 -9.93
N VAL A 165 0.11 13.62 -9.43
CA VAL A 165 -0.30 13.04 -8.16
C VAL A 165 0.79 13.24 -7.11
N ILE A 166 0.41 13.30 -5.84
CA ILE A 166 1.37 13.39 -4.73
C ILE A 166 1.98 12.01 -4.49
N SER A 167 3.31 11.94 -4.47
CA SER A 167 4.07 10.74 -4.12
C SER A 167 5.22 11.11 -3.21
N PHE A 168 5.46 10.30 -2.19
CA PHE A 168 6.61 10.43 -1.28
C PHE A 168 7.63 9.31 -1.46
N TYR A 169 7.41 8.39 -2.41
CA TYR A 169 8.37 7.31 -2.63
C TYR A 169 9.70 7.89 -3.12
N GLU A 170 10.76 7.58 -2.39
CA GLU A 170 12.12 7.93 -2.74
C GLU A 170 12.85 6.67 -3.19
N ASN A 171 13.48 6.73 -4.36
CA ASN A 171 14.39 5.68 -4.79
C ASN A 171 15.63 5.68 -3.88
N TYR A 172 16.36 4.55 -3.87
CA TYR A 172 17.70 4.53 -3.30
C TYR A 172 18.65 5.41 -4.12
N GLU A 173 19.76 5.84 -3.52
CA GLU A 173 20.78 6.64 -4.17
C GLU A 173 21.95 5.73 -4.61
N GLU A 174 22.34 5.81 -5.88
CA GLU A 174 23.56 5.19 -6.39
C GLU A 174 24.74 6.11 -6.11
N VAL A 175 25.51 5.79 -5.08
CA VAL A 175 26.71 6.56 -4.69
C VAL A 175 27.88 6.26 -5.65
N SER A 176 27.95 5.02 -6.12
CA SER A 176 28.89 4.55 -7.17
C SER A 176 28.35 3.27 -7.81
N GLU A 177 29.04 2.73 -8.82
CA GLU A 177 28.68 1.46 -9.48
C GLU A 177 28.51 0.26 -8.52
N SER A 178 29.05 0.34 -7.32
CA SER A 178 29.02 -0.75 -6.34
C SER A 178 28.58 -0.33 -4.94
N ASP A 179 28.16 0.93 -4.74
CA ASP A 179 27.76 1.47 -3.43
C ASP A 179 26.42 2.21 -3.56
N TYR A 180 25.45 1.80 -2.75
CA TYR A 180 24.07 2.29 -2.77
C TYR A 180 23.69 2.76 -1.38
N LEU A 181 23.07 3.93 -1.28
CA LEU A 181 22.49 4.44 -0.05
C LEU A 181 20.99 4.14 -0.04
N LEU A 182 20.60 3.24 0.84
CA LEU A 182 19.23 2.80 1.04
C LEU A 182 18.63 3.53 2.24
N LYS A 183 17.29 3.63 2.28
CA LYS A 183 16.55 4.18 3.42
C LYS A 183 15.55 3.17 3.97
N VAL A 184 15.35 3.18 5.27
CA VAL A 184 14.26 2.47 5.92
C VAL A 184 12.95 3.18 5.54
N ILE A 185 12.08 2.49 4.79
CA ILE A 185 10.78 3.03 4.35
C ILE A 185 9.64 2.63 5.27
N HIS A 186 9.80 1.54 6.03
CA HIS A 186 8.81 1.03 6.97
C HIS A 186 9.49 0.20 8.06
N VAL A 187 8.90 0.22 9.25
CA VAL A 187 9.19 -0.72 10.35
C VAL A 187 7.91 -1.50 10.59
N ASP A 188 7.96 -2.82 10.40
CA ASP A 188 6.79 -3.66 10.58
C ASP A 188 6.46 -3.94 12.06
N HIS A 189 5.34 -4.64 12.29
CA HIS A 189 4.90 -4.99 13.64
C HIS A 189 5.93 -5.80 14.44
N PHE A 190 6.77 -6.57 13.78
CA PHE A 190 7.82 -7.38 14.42
C PHE A 190 9.12 -6.59 14.66
N GLY A 191 9.20 -5.36 14.14
CA GLY A 191 10.38 -4.52 14.19
C GLY A 191 11.40 -4.83 13.11
N ASN A 192 11.00 -5.45 12.00
CA ASN A 192 11.83 -5.57 10.82
C ASN A 192 11.95 -4.22 10.12
N LEU A 193 13.15 -3.90 9.64
CA LEU A 193 13.46 -2.68 8.90
C LEU A 193 13.33 -2.95 7.40
N ILE A 194 12.32 -2.40 6.76
CA ILE A 194 12.08 -2.56 5.32
C ILE A 194 12.78 -1.42 4.58
N LEU A 195 13.59 -1.76 3.58
CA LEU A 195 14.39 -0.81 2.83
C LEU A 195 13.79 -0.50 1.46
N ASN A 196 14.10 0.66 0.90
CA ASN A 196 13.68 1.09 -0.44
C ASN A 196 14.44 0.41 -1.58
N TYR A 197 14.81 -0.85 -1.44
CA TYR A 197 15.52 -1.66 -2.40
C TYR A 197 14.78 -2.98 -2.64
N THR A 198 14.51 -3.31 -3.89
CA THR A 198 13.66 -4.46 -4.24
C THR A 198 14.48 -5.61 -4.82
N ARG A 199 13.90 -6.81 -4.81
CA ARG A 199 14.46 -7.97 -5.50
C ARG A 199 14.63 -7.71 -7.00
N SER A 200 13.71 -6.95 -7.63
CA SER A 200 13.84 -6.57 -9.03
C SER A 200 15.05 -5.67 -9.28
N ASP A 201 15.32 -4.71 -8.37
CA ASP A 201 16.53 -3.88 -8.44
C ASP A 201 17.79 -4.76 -8.35
N TRP A 202 17.79 -5.73 -7.42
CA TRP A 202 18.86 -6.70 -7.25
C TRP A 202 19.07 -7.59 -8.49
N GLU A 203 18.01 -8.12 -9.06
CA GLU A 203 18.06 -9.00 -10.24
C GLU A 203 18.50 -8.27 -11.51
N SER A 204 18.35 -6.94 -11.56
CA SER A 204 18.83 -6.10 -12.66
C SER A 204 20.35 -5.96 -12.69
N LEU A 205 21.02 -6.21 -11.57
CA LEU A 205 22.47 -6.19 -11.47
C LEU A 205 23.05 -7.50 -12.03
N ALA A 206 24.12 -7.41 -12.81
CA ALA A 206 24.78 -8.57 -13.42
C ALA A 206 25.43 -9.49 -12.35
N SER A 207 24.61 -10.34 -11.71
CA SER A 207 25.01 -11.39 -10.77
C SER A 207 25.95 -10.95 -9.64
N PRO A 208 25.52 -10.07 -8.74
CA PRO A 208 26.33 -9.70 -7.58
C PRO A 208 26.46 -10.93 -6.65
N LYS A 209 27.69 -11.38 -6.42
CA LYS A 209 27.94 -12.60 -5.64
C LYS A 209 28.11 -12.33 -4.15
N ASN A 210 28.59 -11.16 -3.79
CA ASN A 210 28.85 -10.78 -2.41
C ASN A 210 28.31 -9.38 -2.15
N ILE A 211 27.47 -9.23 -1.13
CA ILE A 211 27.05 -7.93 -0.65
C ILE A 211 27.43 -7.74 0.81
N LYS A 212 27.65 -6.50 1.14
CA LYS A 212 27.85 -6.03 2.50
C LYS A 212 26.85 -4.91 2.77
N LEU A 213 26.03 -5.08 3.79
CA LEU A 213 25.18 -4.03 4.34
C LEU A 213 25.89 -3.42 5.54
N GLN A 214 26.08 -2.11 5.52
CA GLN A 214 26.56 -1.36 6.68
C GLN A 214 25.38 -0.65 7.32
N ILE A 215 25.11 -1.01 8.56
CA ILE A 215 23.98 -0.52 9.36
C ILE A 215 24.59 0.10 10.61
N ARG A 216 24.72 1.43 10.62
CA ARG A 216 25.45 2.13 11.71
C ARG A 216 26.87 1.52 11.91
N HIS A 217 27.09 0.82 13.02
CA HIS A 217 28.36 0.19 13.37
C HIS A 217 28.38 -1.32 13.09
N CYS A 218 27.30 -1.88 12.56
CA CYS A 218 27.14 -3.30 12.27
C CYS A 218 27.30 -3.57 10.78
N PHE A 219 27.77 -4.79 10.46
CA PHE A 219 27.87 -5.25 9.08
C PHE A 219 27.14 -6.58 8.93
N LEU A 220 26.36 -6.70 7.85
CA LEU A 220 25.77 -7.96 7.40
C LEU A 220 26.38 -8.36 6.06
N TYR A 221 26.59 -9.64 5.88
CA TYR A 221 27.14 -10.20 4.66
C TYR A 221 26.16 -11.17 4.00
N GLY A 222 25.82 -10.88 2.75
CA GLY A 222 24.86 -11.64 1.95
C GLY A 222 23.42 -11.44 2.38
N ILE A 223 22.52 -11.91 1.52
CA ILE A 223 21.07 -11.99 1.79
C ILE A 223 20.75 -13.46 2.01
N LYS A 224 20.06 -13.76 3.10
CA LYS A 224 19.62 -15.11 3.46
C LYS A 224 18.23 -15.41 2.90
N ASN A 225 17.88 -16.68 2.82
CA ASN A 225 16.54 -17.09 2.37
C ASN A 225 15.52 -17.01 3.49
N THR A 226 15.96 -17.19 4.75
CA THR A 226 15.07 -17.24 5.93
C THR A 226 15.76 -16.70 7.16
N PHE A 227 14.97 -16.24 8.13
CA PHE A 227 15.45 -15.75 9.42
C PHE A 227 16.23 -16.80 10.22
N SER A 228 15.91 -18.09 10.07
CA SER A 228 16.52 -19.18 10.82
C SER A 228 17.91 -19.62 10.34
N GLU A 229 18.48 -18.94 9.33
CA GLU A 229 19.85 -19.19 8.88
C GLU A 229 20.90 -18.51 9.78
N VAL A 230 20.47 -17.84 10.83
CA VAL A 230 21.32 -17.25 11.87
C VAL A 230 20.85 -17.72 13.25
N ASP A 231 21.69 -17.56 14.26
CA ASP A 231 21.33 -17.89 15.64
C ASP A 231 20.30 -16.90 16.20
N GLU A 232 19.54 -17.32 17.20
CA GLU A 232 18.57 -16.48 17.89
C GLU A 232 19.21 -15.20 18.42
N GLY A 233 18.55 -14.07 18.19
CA GLY A 233 19.03 -12.75 18.57
C GLY A 233 19.98 -12.09 17.56
N GLN A 234 20.46 -12.82 16.55
CA GLN A 234 21.30 -12.23 15.49
C GLN A 234 20.47 -11.49 14.44
N ILE A 235 21.10 -10.49 13.82
CA ILE A 235 20.51 -9.75 12.71
C ILE A 235 20.78 -10.46 11.38
N VAL A 236 19.82 -10.35 10.46
CA VAL A 236 19.87 -11.00 9.16
C VAL A 236 19.22 -10.11 8.09
N ALA A 237 19.78 -10.14 6.88
CA ALA A 237 19.13 -9.54 5.71
C ALA A 237 18.40 -10.63 4.92
N THR A 238 17.12 -10.38 4.58
CA THR A 238 16.28 -11.28 3.78
C THR A 238 15.42 -10.44 2.82
N TRP A 239 14.74 -11.10 1.87
CA TRP A 239 13.66 -10.48 1.12
C TRP A 239 12.35 -10.66 1.87
N ASP A 240 11.55 -9.59 2.00
CA ASP A 240 10.22 -9.70 2.54
C ASP A 240 9.25 -10.36 1.52
N SER A 241 8.02 -10.60 1.92
CA SER A 241 7.00 -11.22 1.06
C SER A 241 6.57 -10.35 -0.12
N SER A 242 6.83 -9.05 -0.06
CA SER A 242 6.51 -8.06 -1.11
C SER A 242 7.72 -7.75 -2.00
N GLY A 243 8.86 -8.42 -1.77
CA GLY A 243 10.07 -8.30 -2.56
C GLY A 243 11.00 -7.16 -2.15
N PHE A 244 10.78 -6.50 -1.00
CA PHE A 244 11.71 -5.52 -0.47
C PHE A 244 12.85 -6.18 0.34
N LEU A 245 14.03 -5.59 0.28
CA LEU A 245 15.12 -5.97 1.18
C LEU A 245 14.75 -5.55 2.60
N GLN A 246 14.85 -6.50 3.54
CA GLN A 246 14.59 -6.23 4.95
C GLN A 246 15.76 -6.65 5.83
N ILE A 247 15.92 -5.93 6.95
CA ILE A 247 16.84 -6.28 8.02
C ILE A 247 16.01 -6.68 9.22
N SER A 248 16.24 -7.89 9.71
CA SER A 248 15.47 -8.50 10.78
C SER A 248 16.36 -9.00 11.89
N GLN A 249 15.82 -9.16 13.09
CA GLN A 249 16.46 -9.91 14.16
C GLN A 249 15.71 -11.24 14.34
N TYR A 250 16.43 -12.37 14.29
CA TYR A 250 15.77 -13.66 14.51
C TYR A 250 15.21 -13.73 15.93
N ARG A 251 13.88 -13.86 16.04
CA ARG A 251 13.09 -13.83 17.29
C ARG A 251 13.24 -12.56 18.10
N GLY A 252 13.41 -11.41 17.44
CA GLY A 252 13.52 -10.12 18.10
C GLY A 252 13.17 -8.96 17.17
N SER A 253 13.43 -7.74 17.61
CA SER A 253 13.17 -6.50 16.86
C SER A 253 14.49 -5.87 16.42
N ALA A 254 14.76 -5.88 15.11
CA ALA A 254 15.94 -5.22 14.55
C ALA A 254 15.89 -3.70 14.77
N ALA A 255 14.71 -3.09 14.65
CA ALA A 255 14.51 -1.66 14.89
C ALA A 255 14.90 -1.26 16.31
N HIS A 256 14.49 -2.06 17.31
CA HIS A 256 14.86 -1.81 18.69
C HIS A 256 16.34 -2.05 18.96
N LEU A 257 16.89 -3.20 18.49
CA LEU A 257 18.30 -3.57 18.68
C LEU A 257 19.26 -2.55 18.08
N LEU A 258 18.95 -2.07 16.87
CA LEU A 258 19.79 -1.17 16.11
C LEU A 258 19.47 0.31 16.37
N HIS A 259 18.44 0.60 17.15
CA HIS A 259 17.90 1.95 17.38
C HIS A 259 17.62 2.69 16.06
N MET A 260 16.96 2.02 15.12
CA MET A 260 16.65 2.55 13.79
C MET A 260 15.14 2.75 13.59
N ASN A 261 14.81 3.77 12.79
CA ASN A 261 13.45 4.20 12.48
C ASN A 261 13.30 4.45 10.97
N VAL A 262 12.08 4.71 10.54
CA VAL A 262 11.79 5.15 9.16
C VAL A 262 12.60 6.41 8.84
N GLY A 263 13.26 6.40 7.68
CA GLY A 263 14.14 7.45 7.19
C GLY A 263 15.62 7.26 7.51
N ASP A 264 15.99 6.32 8.40
CA ASP A 264 17.39 6.01 8.66
C ASP A 264 18.05 5.32 7.44
N GLU A 265 19.35 5.51 7.31
CA GLU A 265 20.14 5.10 6.14
C GLU A 265 20.89 3.79 6.37
N VAL A 266 21.00 3.02 5.30
CA VAL A 266 21.78 1.76 5.23
C VAL A 266 22.61 1.79 3.96
N HIS A 267 23.93 1.58 4.07
CA HIS A 267 24.79 1.41 2.92
C HIS A 267 24.78 -0.05 2.43
N LEU A 268 24.48 -0.24 1.17
CA LEU A 268 24.64 -1.52 0.49
C LEU A 268 25.84 -1.42 -0.44
N ARG A 269 26.85 -2.27 -0.22
CA ARG A 269 28.02 -2.37 -1.08
C ARG A 269 28.09 -3.73 -1.74
N ILE A 270 28.33 -3.72 -3.05
CA ILE A 270 28.61 -4.92 -3.83
C ILE A 270 30.11 -5.13 -3.78
N GLU A 271 30.57 -6.22 -3.12
CA GLU A 271 31.98 -6.58 -3.07
C GLU A 271 32.35 -7.38 -4.34
N GLY A 272 33.41 -6.94 -5.00
CA GLY A 272 33.79 -7.26 -6.35
C GLY A 272 33.73 -8.72 -6.81
N SER A 273 33.50 -8.83 -8.07
CA SER A 273 33.68 -10.05 -8.89
C SER A 273 35.12 -10.51 -8.95
#